data_9cfb489e2d848bafd737657055873dbc
#
_entry.id   9cfb489e2d848bafd737657055873dbc
#
_cell.length_a   1.000
_cell.length_b   1.000
_cell.length_c   1.000
_cell.angle_alpha   90.00
_cell.angle_beta   90.00
_cell.angle_gamma   90.00
#
_symmetry.space_group_name_H-M   'P 1'
#
loop_
_entity.id
_entity.type
_entity.pdbx_description
1 polymer ?
#
loop_
_entity_poly.entity_id
_entity_poly.type
_entity_poly.pdbx_seq_one_letter_code
_entity_poly.pdbx_strand_id
1 'polypeptide(L)'
;MVPNLYPALGSAVVDQQDANAPDGGPAAEAGAFASAGDPLLATKRAGEPDLFSSLPAEGSHEVLINSPRHLTAMAELDDEQFAAAVATWRERMRAHGDASYLQLIVNEGGGAGASLEHTHAQLYALPFVPTAVARERERVGAYGERTGGGGLLSDVLVEEVRRGERLVAIDDEAALICPWASRSPFELRVIPRRETSRFEEDEGGAAMVRTAMRALAGLFDGPPELNLWVRTAPRGADRFHWHVDIAPRLTIKAGFELGTGVDINVYPPERASADLRECL
;
A
#
# COMPACT_ATOMS: atom_id res chain seq x y z
N MET A 1 -12.90 6.03 15.03
CA MET A 1 -12.72 4.59 14.77
C MET A 1 -14.06 3.88 14.96
N VAL A 2 -14.44 3.05 14.03
CA VAL A 2 -15.66 2.23 14.11
C VAL A 2 -15.19 0.77 14.01
N PRO A 3 -15.69 -0.15 14.87
CA PRO A 3 -15.39 -1.57 14.71
C PRO A 3 -15.82 -2.05 13.33
N ASN A 4 -14.95 -2.79 12.65
CA ASN A 4 -15.34 -3.42 11.38
C ASN A 4 -16.25 -4.60 11.66
N LEU A 5 -17.46 -4.58 11.12
CA LEU A 5 -18.44 -5.66 11.29
C LEU A 5 -18.05 -6.95 10.55
N TYR A 6 -17.21 -6.82 9.52
CA TYR A 6 -16.73 -7.94 8.70
C TYR A 6 -15.22 -7.84 8.50
N PRO A 7 -14.42 -8.02 9.57
CA PRO A 7 -12.97 -7.90 9.46
C PRO A 7 -12.41 -9.05 8.61
N ALA A 8 -11.49 -8.72 7.70
CA ALA A 8 -10.72 -9.73 6.96
C ALA A 8 -9.70 -10.46 7.85
N LEU A 9 -9.35 -9.85 9.00
CA LEU A 9 -8.46 -10.40 10.00
C LEU A 9 -9.17 -10.34 11.36
N GLY A 10 -8.95 -11.33 12.21
CA GLY A 10 -9.49 -11.37 13.56
C GLY A 10 -8.45 -11.83 14.58
N SER A 11 -8.71 -11.60 15.88
CA SER A 11 -8.01 -12.31 16.93
C SER A 11 -8.54 -13.75 16.94
N ALA A 12 -7.66 -14.74 17.09
CA ALA A 12 -8.03 -16.16 17.24
C ALA A 12 -8.75 -16.40 18.58
N VAL A 13 -9.95 -15.83 18.72
CA VAL A 13 -10.92 -16.32 19.72
C VAL A 13 -11.74 -17.39 19.01
N VAL A 14 -11.30 -18.62 19.13
CA VAL A 14 -12.08 -19.80 18.74
C VAL A 14 -13.29 -19.83 19.67
N ASP A 15 -14.44 -19.37 19.20
CA ASP A 15 -15.71 -19.71 19.82
C ASP A 15 -15.90 -21.21 19.63
N GLN A 16 -15.81 -21.97 20.75
CA GLN A 16 -15.91 -23.44 20.79
C GLN A 16 -17.35 -23.93 20.52
N GLN A 17 -18.03 -23.46 19.51
CA GLN A 17 -19.38 -23.91 19.19
C GLN A 17 -19.59 -24.54 17.82
N ASP A 18 -18.56 -24.69 16.98
CA ASP A 18 -18.66 -25.55 15.79
C ASP A 18 -17.84 -26.83 15.94
N ALA A 19 -18.33 -27.71 16.85
CA ALA A 19 -17.77 -29.04 17.07
C ALA A 19 -18.20 -30.02 15.97
N ASN A 20 -17.97 -29.76 14.70
CA ASN A 20 -18.12 -30.70 13.60
C ASN A 20 -17.21 -30.41 12.39
N ALA A 21 -16.02 -29.85 12.61
CA ALA A 21 -14.96 -29.89 11.60
C ALA A 21 -14.14 -31.18 11.82
N PRO A 22 -13.76 -31.91 10.76
CA PRO A 22 -12.90 -33.08 10.90
C PRO A 22 -11.55 -32.68 11.47
N ASP A 23 -11.04 -33.52 12.40
CA ASP A 23 -9.80 -33.34 13.17
C ASP A 23 -8.69 -32.61 12.42
N GLY A 24 -8.40 -31.38 12.86
CA GLY A 24 -7.22 -30.62 12.43
C GLY A 24 -5.97 -31.25 13.02
N GLY A 25 -5.05 -31.63 12.15
CA GLY A 25 -3.69 -31.98 12.55
C GLY A 25 -2.98 -30.84 13.29
N PRO A 26 -1.89 -31.13 14.01
CA PRO A 26 -1.22 -30.16 14.90
C PRO A 26 -0.79 -28.90 14.15
N ALA A 27 -1.06 -27.76 14.78
CA ALA A 27 -0.65 -26.44 14.30
C ALA A 27 0.84 -26.45 13.93
N ALA A 28 1.14 -26.22 12.64
CA ALA A 28 2.50 -26.08 12.16
C ALA A 28 3.11 -24.82 12.75
N GLU A 29 4.21 -24.96 13.47
CA GLU A 29 4.97 -23.82 13.99
C GLU A 29 5.32 -22.83 12.87
N ALA A 30 5.05 -21.55 13.09
CA ALA A 30 5.32 -20.43 12.18
C ALA A 30 6.84 -20.23 12.02
N GLY A 31 7.49 -21.09 11.27
CA GLY A 31 8.95 -21.13 11.22
C GLY A 31 9.59 -21.53 9.92
N ALA A 32 8.91 -21.64 8.80
CA ALA A 32 9.59 -22.13 7.60
C ALA A 32 9.03 -21.60 6.28
N PHE A 33 9.16 -20.31 6.03
CA PHE A 33 9.40 -19.92 4.64
C PHE A 33 10.91 -20.01 4.35
N ALA A 34 11.46 -21.18 4.55
CA ALA A 34 12.80 -21.49 4.09
C ALA A 34 12.75 -21.66 2.57
N SER A 35 13.59 -20.88 1.89
CA SER A 35 14.00 -20.98 0.47
C SER A 35 13.21 -21.99 -0.36
N ALA A 36 12.48 -21.48 -1.37
CA ALA A 36 11.81 -22.31 -2.36
C ALA A 36 12.84 -23.17 -3.12
N GLY A 37 13.17 -24.32 -2.55
CA GLY A 37 13.82 -25.39 -3.29
C GLY A 37 12.81 -25.97 -4.30
N ASP A 38 13.33 -26.63 -5.33
CA ASP A 38 12.51 -27.34 -6.32
C ASP A 38 11.40 -28.14 -5.61
N PRO A 39 10.11 -27.84 -5.86
CA PRO A 39 9.00 -28.53 -5.20
C PRO A 39 9.03 -30.05 -5.42
N LEU A 40 9.63 -30.55 -6.51
CA LEU A 40 9.79 -31.97 -6.76
C LEU A 40 10.86 -32.62 -5.85
N LEU A 41 11.76 -31.84 -5.27
CA LEU A 41 12.73 -32.32 -4.30
C LEU A 41 12.18 -32.35 -2.86
N ALA A 42 11.10 -31.67 -2.58
CA ALA A 42 10.45 -31.68 -1.27
C ALA A 42 9.95 -33.07 -0.87
N THR A 43 9.60 -33.91 -1.85
CA THR A 43 9.16 -35.30 -1.62
C THR A 43 10.25 -36.22 -1.03
N LYS A 44 11.52 -35.79 -1.00
CA LYS A 44 12.65 -36.55 -0.46
C LYS A 44 13.04 -36.15 0.97
N ARG A 45 12.34 -35.17 1.56
CA ARG A 45 12.59 -34.73 2.95
C ARG A 45 11.91 -35.71 3.91
N ALA A 46 12.60 -36.06 5.00
CA ALA A 46 12.01 -36.81 6.11
C ALA A 46 10.95 -35.88 6.80
N GLY A 47 9.71 -36.19 6.59
CA GLY A 47 8.56 -35.41 7.00
C GLY A 47 7.63 -35.18 5.80
N GLU A 48 6.34 -35.36 5.97
CA GLU A 48 5.38 -35.09 4.90
C GLU A 48 5.45 -33.60 4.52
N PRO A 49 5.75 -33.25 3.25
CA PRO A 49 5.65 -31.86 2.82
C PRO A 49 4.17 -31.46 2.89
N ASP A 50 3.85 -30.48 3.71
CA ASP A 50 2.52 -29.89 3.70
C ASP A 50 2.35 -29.11 2.39
N LEU A 51 1.75 -29.78 1.40
CA LEU A 51 1.46 -29.17 0.09
C LEU A 51 0.34 -28.14 0.16
N PHE A 52 -0.39 -28.10 1.25
CA PHE A 52 -1.58 -27.28 1.45
C PHE A 52 -1.44 -26.41 2.71
N SER A 53 -0.22 -25.86 2.92
CA SER A 53 0.03 -24.99 4.06
C SER A 53 -0.90 -23.78 4.06
N SER A 54 -1.47 -23.46 5.20
CA SER A 54 -2.32 -22.30 5.43
C SER A 54 -1.91 -21.59 6.71
N LEU A 55 -2.17 -20.30 6.76
CA LEU A 55 -2.01 -19.51 7.98
C LEU A 55 -3.39 -19.04 8.44
N PRO A 56 -3.64 -18.99 9.75
CA PRO A 56 -4.84 -18.34 10.27
C PRO A 56 -4.90 -16.88 9.80
N ALA A 57 -6.09 -16.36 9.53
CA ALA A 57 -6.31 -14.95 9.20
C ALA A 57 -6.26 -14.09 10.48
N GLU A 58 -5.15 -14.18 11.20
CA GLU A 58 -4.89 -13.41 12.42
C GLU A 58 -4.43 -12.00 12.10
N GLY A 59 -4.65 -11.08 13.05
CA GLY A 59 -4.26 -9.69 12.94
C GLY A 59 -5.38 -8.74 13.35
N SER A 60 -5.24 -7.47 12.98
CA SER A 60 -6.24 -6.45 13.24
C SER A 60 -6.66 -5.78 11.94
N HIS A 61 -7.97 -5.51 11.82
CA HIS A 61 -8.53 -4.78 10.68
C HIS A 61 -9.43 -3.66 11.20
N GLU A 62 -9.00 -2.41 11.02
CA GLU A 62 -9.70 -1.22 11.47
C GLU A 62 -10.25 -0.43 10.29
N VAL A 63 -11.41 0.21 10.49
CA VAL A 63 -11.98 1.21 9.59
C VAL A 63 -11.81 2.59 10.23
N LEU A 64 -11.18 3.51 9.51
CA LEU A 64 -10.87 4.86 9.95
C LEU A 64 -11.70 5.84 9.11
N ILE A 65 -12.69 6.47 9.71
CA ILE A 65 -13.55 7.44 9.03
C ILE A 65 -12.76 8.74 8.83
N ASN A 66 -12.63 9.19 7.57
CA ASN A 66 -11.80 10.34 7.21
C ASN A 66 -12.46 11.69 7.52
N SER A 67 -13.78 11.74 7.72
CA SER A 67 -14.51 12.97 8.00
C SER A 67 -15.74 12.72 8.88
N PRO A 68 -16.07 13.61 9.80
CA PRO A 68 -17.37 13.57 10.49
C PRO A 68 -18.55 13.95 9.58
N ARG A 69 -18.28 14.65 8.46
CA ARG A 69 -19.28 14.97 7.45
C ARG A 69 -19.40 13.83 6.45
N HIS A 70 -20.60 13.57 5.95
CA HIS A 70 -20.79 12.56 4.90
C HIS A 70 -20.21 13.07 3.59
N LEU A 71 -18.96 12.68 3.31
CA LEU A 71 -18.24 12.95 2.08
C LEU A 71 -17.87 11.61 1.43
N THR A 72 -17.82 11.56 0.12
CA THR A 72 -17.59 10.33 -0.63
C THR A 72 -16.14 10.18 -1.08
N ALA A 73 -15.39 11.29 -1.11
CA ALA A 73 -14.00 11.30 -1.54
C ALA A 73 -13.12 12.18 -0.66
N MET A 74 -11.86 11.78 -0.51
CA MET A 74 -10.85 12.56 0.21
C MET A 74 -10.55 13.92 -0.45
N ALA A 75 -10.73 14.02 -1.77
CA ALA A 75 -10.57 15.29 -2.50
C ALA A 75 -11.55 16.39 -2.03
N GLU A 76 -12.67 16.01 -1.41
CA GLU A 76 -13.68 16.93 -0.86
C GLU A 76 -13.33 17.47 0.53
N LEU A 77 -12.30 16.90 1.18
CA LEU A 77 -11.84 17.35 2.49
C LEU A 77 -11.13 18.71 2.37
N ASP A 78 -11.40 19.60 3.30
CA ASP A 78 -10.58 20.80 3.47
C ASP A 78 -9.18 20.45 4.04
N ASP A 79 -8.28 21.43 4.10
CA ASP A 79 -6.89 21.22 4.51
C ASP A 79 -6.77 20.66 5.93
N GLU A 80 -7.54 21.20 6.86
CA GLU A 80 -7.52 20.82 8.26
C GLU A 80 -8.04 19.39 8.45
N GLN A 81 -9.16 19.06 7.81
CA GLN A 81 -9.75 17.74 7.86
C GLN A 81 -8.84 16.67 7.22
N PHE A 82 -8.22 17.00 6.08
CA PHE A 82 -7.30 16.09 5.42
C PHE A 82 -6.07 15.80 6.31
N ALA A 83 -5.49 16.85 6.88
CA ALA A 83 -4.37 16.70 7.83
C ALA A 83 -4.76 15.87 9.06
N ALA A 84 -5.95 16.10 9.62
CA ALA A 84 -6.47 15.34 10.76
C ALA A 84 -6.71 13.87 10.41
N ALA A 85 -7.22 13.56 9.21
CA ALA A 85 -7.38 12.18 8.75
C ALA A 85 -6.03 11.46 8.66
N VAL A 86 -5.03 12.07 8.02
CA VAL A 86 -3.68 11.51 7.90
C VAL A 86 -2.99 11.35 9.27
N ALA A 87 -3.16 12.32 10.17
CA ALA A 87 -2.66 12.22 11.55
C ALA A 87 -3.29 11.04 12.30
N THR A 88 -4.61 10.82 12.12
CA THR A 88 -5.32 9.66 12.69
C THR A 88 -4.79 8.34 12.10
N TRP A 89 -4.51 8.28 10.79
CA TRP A 89 -3.90 7.10 10.18
C TRP A 89 -2.58 6.75 10.86
N ARG A 90 -1.70 7.73 11.01
CA ARG A 90 -0.40 7.56 11.67
C ARG A 90 -0.53 7.12 13.13
N GLU A 91 -1.43 7.74 13.87
CA GLU A 91 -1.70 7.36 15.27
C GLU A 91 -2.14 5.90 15.36
N ARG A 92 -3.08 5.46 14.52
CA ARG A 92 -3.54 4.08 14.51
C ARG A 92 -2.46 3.10 14.06
N MET A 93 -1.66 3.46 13.07
CA MET A 93 -0.51 2.64 12.67
C MET A 93 0.51 2.49 13.80
N ARG A 94 0.82 3.59 14.53
CA ARG A 94 1.70 3.51 15.72
C ARG A 94 1.14 2.59 16.80
N ALA A 95 -0.17 2.58 17.00
CA ALA A 95 -0.82 1.70 17.98
C ALA A 95 -0.64 0.21 17.67
N HIS A 96 -0.35 -0.15 16.44
CA HIS A 96 -0.07 -1.52 15.97
C HIS A 96 1.41 -1.74 15.60
N GLY A 97 2.32 -1.00 16.20
CA GLY A 97 3.75 -1.04 15.89
C GLY A 97 4.46 -2.38 16.16
N ASP A 98 3.80 -3.32 16.81
CA ASP A 98 4.26 -4.71 17.04
C ASP A 98 3.95 -5.64 15.87
N ALA A 99 3.07 -5.26 14.95
CA ALA A 99 2.76 -6.05 13.76
C ALA A 99 3.99 -6.23 12.85
N SER A 100 4.06 -7.34 12.13
CA SER A 100 5.12 -7.59 11.15
C SER A 100 5.05 -6.62 9.97
N TYR A 101 3.84 -6.25 9.57
CA TYR A 101 3.57 -5.25 8.55
C TYR A 101 2.24 -4.53 8.76
N LEU A 102 2.22 -3.25 8.43
CA LEU A 102 1.03 -2.41 8.46
C LEU A 102 0.65 -2.02 7.04
N GLN A 103 -0.57 -2.33 6.64
CA GLN A 103 -1.12 -1.92 5.35
C GLN A 103 -2.29 -0.98 5.55
N LEU A 104 -2.10 0.30 5.23
CA LEU A 104 -3.18 1.26 5.17
C LEU A 104 -3.61 1.44 3.72
N ILE A 105 -4.91 1.42 3.48
CA ILE A 105 -5.52 1.63 2.16
C ILE A 105 -6.70 2.59 2.25
N VAL A 106 -6.99 3.24 1.13
CA VAL A 106 -8.26 3.92 0.87
C VAL A 106 -8.79 3.41 -0.46
N ASN A 107 -10.05 3.01 -0.48
CA ASN A 107 -10.77 2.67 -1.70
C ASN A 107 -11.91 3.69 -1.86
N GLU A 108 -11.96 4.40 -2.97
CA GLU A 108 -13.01 5.36 -3.28
C GLU A 108 -13.76 4.94 -4.54
N GLY A 109 -15.08 4.84 -4.42
CA GLY A 109 -15.96 4.37 -5.48
C GLY A 109 -16.11 2.85 -5.57
N GLY A 110 -17.24 2.40 -6.11
CA GLY A 110 -17.59 0.96 -6.24
C GLY A 110 -16.61 0.17 -7.12
N GLY A 111 -16.13 0.76 -8.22
CA GLY A 111 -15.15 0.14 -9.10
C GLY A 111 -13.75 0.03 -8.48
N ALA A 112 -13.48 0.76 -7.41
CA ALA A 112 -12.27 0.61 -6.59
C ALA A 112 -12.45 -0.38 -5.42
N GLY A 113 -13.64 -0.96 -5.27
CA GLY A 113 -13.94 -1.92 -4.20
C GLY A 113 -14.33 -1.27 -2.88
N ALA A 114 -14.78 0.00 -2.88
CA ALA A 114 -15.38 0.60 -1.71
C ALA A 114 -16.70 -0.07 -1.36
N SER A 115 -16.84 -0.55 -0.13
CA SER A 115 -18.09 -1.13 0.39
C SER A 115 -18.99 -0.11 1.08
N LEU A 116 -18.45 1.06 1.40
CA LEU A 116 -19.13 2.19 2.02
C LEU A 116 -18.93 3.43 1.16
N GLU A 117 -19.98 4.22 0.98
CA GLU A 117 -19.89 5.50 0.23
C GLU A 117 -19.08 6.55 0.97
N HIS A 118 -19.21 6.60 2.31
CA HIS A 118 -18.48 7.56 3.13
C HIS A 118 -16.98 7.29 3.05
N THR A 119 -16.17 8.33 2.74
CA THR A 119 -14.72 8.20 2.63
C THR A 119 -14.09 7.67 3.93
N HIS A 120 -13.33 6.60 3.80
CA HIS A 120 -12.69 5.92 4.92
C HIS A 120 -11.37 5.28 4.49
N ALA A 121 -10.46 5.17 5.44
CA ALA A 121 -9.28 4.31 5.31
C ALA A 121 -9.51 2.97 6.02
N GLN A 122 -8.76 1.97 5.59
CA GLN A 122 -8.71 0.66 6.23
C GLN A 122 -7.27 0.37 6.63
N LEU A 123 -7.06 -0.03 7.87
CA LEU A 123 -5.76 -0.42 8.39
C LEU A 123 -5.76 -1.91 8.72
N TYR A 124 -4.82 -2.61 8.12
CA TYR A 124 -4.54 -4.02 8.40
C TYR A 124 -3.21 -4.14 9.13
N ALA A 125 -3.22 -4.70 10.34
CA ALA A 125 -2.03 -5.07 11.08
C ALA A 125 -1.79 -6.58 10.88
N LEU A 126 -0.75 -6.92 10.11
CA LEU A 126 -0.47 -8.28 9.66
C LEU A 126 0.63 -8.95 10.50
N PRO A 127 0.49 -10.22 10.88
CA PRO A 127 1.54 -10.98 11.55
C PRO A 127 2.65 -11.45 10.59
N PHE A 128 2.54 -11.17 9.31
CA PHE A 128 3.51 -11.54 8.26
C PHE A 128 3.78 -10.38 7.32
N VAL A 129 4.89 -10.46 6.57
CA VAL A 129 5.23 -9.49 5.52
C VAL A 129 4.69 -10.00 4.18
N PRO A 130 3.79 -9.25 3.48
CA PRO A 130 3.29 -9.63 2.16
C PRO A 130 4.42 -9.76 1.13
N THR A 131 4.29 -10.72 0.20
CA THR A 131 5.32 -11.02 -0.82
C THR A 131 5.73 -9.80 -1.64
N ALA A 132 4.80 -8.92 -1.99
CA ALA A 132 5.10 -7.70 -2.74
C ALA A 132 6.04 -6.77 -1.96
N VAL A 133 5.81 -6.62 -0.66
CA VAL A 133 6.63 -5.80 0.25
C VAL A 133 8.00 -6.45 0.49
N ALA A 134 8.02 -7.76 0.68
CA ALA A 134 9.26 -8.52 0.82
C ALA A 134 10.17 -8.36 -0.40
N ARG A 135 9.62 -8.49 -1.61
CA ARG A 135 10.36 -8.27 -2.87
C ARG A 135 10.85 -6.83 -3.04
N GLU A 136 10.06 -5.86 -2.60
CA GLU A 136 10.48 -4.45 -2.62
C GLU A 136 11.67 -4.25 -1.68
N ARG A 137 11.59 -4.74 -0.44
CA ARG A 137 12.68 -4.71 0.53
C ARG A 137 13.96 -5.37 -0.02
N GLU A 138 13.85 -6.54 -0.65
CA GLU A 138 14.97 -7.23 -1.29
C GLU A 138 15.63 -6.36 -2.37
N ARG A 139 14.84 -5.70 -3.22
CA ARG A 139 15.35 -4.81 -4.26
C ARG A 139 16.05 -3.57 -3.68
N VAL A 140 15.49 -2.97 -2.64
CA VAL A 140 16.10 -1.84 -1.93
C VAL A 140 17.42 -2.27 -1.31
N GLY A 141 17.47 -3.43 -0.64
CA GLY A 141 18.70 -4.00 -0.07
C GLY A 141 19.78 -4.25 -1.13
N ALA A 142 19.44 -4.95 -2.21
CA ALA A 142 20.37 -5.25 -3.30
C ALA A 142 20.87 -3.98 -4.02
N TYR A 143 20.04 -2.94 -4.12
CA TYR A 143 20.46 -1.64 -4.64
C TYR A 143 21.48 -0.99 -3.71
N GLY A 144 21.20 -0.94 -2.42
CA GLY A 144 22.09 -0.37 -1.41
C GLY A 144 23.46 -1.07 -1.37
N GLU A 145 23.49 -2.41 -1.46
CA GLU A 145 24.73 -3.18 -1.54
C GLU A 145 25.54 -2.81 -2.80
N ARG A 146 24.88 -2.76 -3.96
CA ARG A 146 25.54 -2.44 -5.24
C ARG A 146 26.06 -1.01 -5.32
N THR A 147 25.43 -0.07 -4.65
CA THR A 147 25.76 1.36 -4.70
C THR A 147 26.58 1.85 -3.50
N GLY A 148 26.98 0.95 -2.61
CA GLY A 148 27.74 1.31 -1.41
C GLY A 148 26.93 2.11 -0.39
N GLY A 149 25.62 1.87 -0.33
CA GLY A 149 24.72 2.47 0.67
C GLY A 149 23.66 3.40 0.12
N GLY A 150 23.53 3.57 -1.22
CA GLY A 150 22.49 4.41 -1.83
C GLY A 150 21.08 3.94 -1.55
N GLY A 151 20.13 4.89 -1.44
CA GLY A 151 18.70 4.65 -1.30
C GLY A 151 18.03 4.57 -2.67
N LEU A 152 17.42 3.43 -3.01
CA LEU A 152 16.82 3.25 -4.34
C LEU A 152 15.80 4.34 -4.67
N LEU A 153 14.84 4.58 -3.78
CA LEU A 153 13.77 5.54 -4.04
C LEU A 153 14.28 6.99 -3.92
N SER A 154 15.27 7.24 -3.06
CA SER A 154 15.93 8.54 -2.97
C SER A 154 16.65 8.91 -4.28
N ASP A 155 17.38 7.97 -4.88
CA ASP A 155 18.08 8.19 -6.14
C ASP A 155 17.08 8.33 -7.31
N VAL A 156 15.98 7.56 -7.29
CA VAL A 156 14.88 7.76 -8.26
C VAL A 156 14.29 9.16 -8.11
N LEU A 157 14.02 9.62 -6.90
CA LEU A 157 13.47 10.95 -6.67
C LEU A 157 14.41 12.06 -7.20
N VAL A 158 15.71 11.97 -6.92
CA VAL A 158 16.71 12.92 -7.44
C VAL A 158 16.68 12.96 -8.97
N GLU A 159 16.59 11.81 -9.62
CA GLU A 159 16.54 11.75 -11.09
C GLU A 159 15.21 12.28 -11.65
N GLU A 160 14.07 12.01 -11.02
CA GLU A 160 12.76 12.55 -11.41
C GLU A 160 12.72 14.07 -11.29
N VAL A 161 13.26 14.62 -10.21
CA VAL A 161 13.37 16.08 -10.02
C VAL A 161 14.30 16.69 -11.04
N ARG A 162 15.45 16.06 -11.33
CA ARG A 162 16.42 16.54 -12.32
C ARG A 162 15.85 16.58 -13.74
N ARG A 163 15.07 15.56 -14.13
CA ARG A 163 14.43 15.51 -15.46
C ARG A 163 13.19 16.37 -15.54
N GLY A 164 12.39 16.43 -14.50
CA GLY A 164 11.13 17.16 -14.46
C GLY A 164 10.02 16.61 -15.36
N GLU A 165 10.29 15.54 -16.11
CA GLU A 165 9.34 15.00 -17.09
C GLU A 165 8.11 14.39 -16.44
N ARG A 166 8.29 13.67 -15.33
CA ARG A 166 7.23 12.96 -14.59
C ARG A 166 6.94 13.56 -13.22
N LEU A 167 7.56 14.69 -12.91
CA LEU A 167 7.31 15.46 -11.70
C LEU A 167 6.00 16.25 -11.87
N VAL A 168 5.03 16.01 -11.01
CA VAL A 168 3.75 16.74 -10.98
C VAL A 168 3.85 17.96 -10.06
N ALA A 169 4.32 17.75 -8.83
CA ALA A 169 4.51 18.82 -7.84
C ALA A 169 5.65 18.48 -6.88
N ILE A 170 6.19 19.49 -6.22
CA ILE A 170 7.19 19.34 -5.16
C ILE A 170 7.05 20.50 -4.18
N ASP A 171 7.16 20.21 -2.89
CA ASP A 171 7.25 21.17 -1.80
C ASP A 171 8.45 20.88 -0.90
N ASP A 172 8.51 21.46 0.29
CA ASP A 172 9.61 21.26 1.23
C ASP A 172 9.62 19.86 1.88
N GLU A 173 8.49 19.16 1.88
CA GLU A 173 8.31 17.87 2.56
C GLU A 173 8.35 16.68 1.59
N ALA A 174 7.71 16.79 0.42
CA ALA A 174 7.50 15.66 -0.47
C ALA A 174 7.49 16.07 -1.95
N ALA A 175 7.58 15.07 -2.82
CA ALA A 175 7.34 15.21 -4.25
C ALA A 175 6.23 14.28 -4.70
N LEU A 176 5.49 14.72 -5.73
CA LEU A 176 4.46 13.99 -6.42
C LEU A 176 4.93 13.68 -7.84
N ILE A 177 5.00 12.42 -8.18
CA ILE A 177 5.42 11.95 -9.50
C ILE A 177 4.40 11.00 -10.13
N CYS A 178 4.40 10.92 -11.45
CA CYS A 178 3.89 9.75 -12.17
C CYS A 178 5.05 8.75 -12.31
N PRO A 179 5.04 7.59 -11.61
CA PRO A 179 6.19 6.67 -11.65
C PRO A 179 6.53 6.24 -13.07
N TRP A 180 7.83 6.16 -13.41
CA TRP A 180 8.28 5.67 -14.72
C TRP A 180 7.68 4.30 -15.08
N ALA A 181 7.55 3.42 -14.10
CA ALA A 181 6.93 2.10 -14.23
C ALA A 181 5.47 2.13 -13.75
N SER A 182 4.70 3.16 -14.13
CA SER A 182 3.26 3.21 -13.84
C SER A 182 2.54 1.99 -14.42
N ARG A 183 1.71 1.35 -13.61
CA ARG A 183 0.96 0.12 -13.96
C ARG A 183 -0.38 0.43 -14.61
N SER A 184 -0.87 1.67 -14.43
CA SER A 184 -2.13 2.16 -14.96
C SER A 184 -2.03 3.64 -15.32
N PRO A 185 -2.94 4.16 -16.19
CA PRO A 185 -3.00 5.58 -16.49
C PRO A 185 -3.17 6.43 -15.24
N PHE A 186 -2.42 7.53 -15.17
CA PHE A 186 -2.45 8.51 -14.07
C PHE A 186 -2.13 7.94 -12.68
N GLU A 187 -1.42 6.82 -12.60
CA GLU A 187 -0.86 6.35 -11.33
C GLU A 187 0.11 7.39 -10.78
N LEU A 188 -0.06 7.74 -9.50
CA LEU A 188 0.71 8.76 -8.80
C LEU A 188 1.46 8.13 -7.64
N ARG A 189 2.59 8.75 -7.30
CA ARG A 189 3.37 8.41 -6.12
C ARG A 189 3.80 9.67 -5.38
N VAL A 190 3.48 9.74 -4.09
CA VAL A 190 4.02 10.73 -3.16
C VAL A 190 5.23 10.13 -2.46
N ILE A 191 6.37 10.83 -2.53
CA ILE A 191 7.64 10.41 -1.94
C ILE A 191 8.14 11.52 -1.02
N PRO A 192 8.40 11.28 0.27
CA PRO A 192 9.01 12.29 1.13
C PRO A 192 10.42 12.63 0.62
N ARG A 193 10.81 13.90 0.72
CA ARG A 193 12.15 14.35 0.28
C ARG A 193 13.27 13.83 1.16
N ARG A 194 12.96 13.61 2.43
CA ARG A 194 13.87 12.97 3.38
C ARG A 194 13.58 11.49 3.44
N GLU A 195 14.60 10.66 3.29
CA GLU A 195 14.46 9.22 3.47
C GLU A 195 14.06 8.90 4.91
N THR A 196 12.83 8.46 5.07
CA THR A 196 12.25 7.99 6.32
C THR A 196 11.62 6.63 6.05
N SER A 197 11.93 5.65 6.87
CA SER A 197 11.53 4.27 6.60
C SER A 197 10.04 4.02 6.84
N ARG A 198 9.46 4.69 7.83
CA ARG A 198 8.10 4.41 8.31
C ARG A 198 7.22 5.64 8.18
N PHE A 199 6.08 5.46 7.51
CA PHE A 199 5.09 6.52 7.31
C PHE A 199 4.52 7.03 8.64
N GLU A 200 4.27 6.13 9.58
CA GLU A 200 3.70 6.43 10.88
C GLU A 200 4.67 7.17 11.82
N GLU A 201 5.97 7.17 11.51
CA GLU A 201 7.01 7.88 12.28
C GLU A 201 7.37 9.23 11.66
N ASP A 202 6.87 9.53 10.45
CA ASP A 202 7.03 10.81 9.77
C ASP A 202 5.81 11.70 10.04
N GLU A 203 5.96 13.00 9.92
CA GLU A 203 4.87 13.97 10.04
C GLU A 203 4.58 14.69 8.72
N GLY A 204 5.49 14.60 7.75
CA GLY A 204 5.38 15.30 6.46
C GLY A 204 4.54 14.58 5.40
N GLY A 205 4.35 15.23 4.26
CA GLY A 205 3.78 14.68 3.04
C GLY A 205 2.24 14.63 2.96
N ALA A 206 1.50 14.95 4.02
CA ALA A 206 0.03 14.95 3.98
C ALA A 206 -0.50 15.96 2.95
N ALA A 207 0.08 17.15 2.88
CA ALA A 207 -0.29 18.19 1.92
C ALA A 207 -0.08 17.71 0.47
N MET A 208 1.00 16.96 0.21
CA MET A 208 1.27 16.42 -1.12
C MET A 208 0.30 15.31 -1.51
N VAL A 209 -0.12 14.44 -0.58
CA VAL A 209 -1.19 13.46 -0.83
C VAL A 209 -2.49 14.18 -1.20
N ARG A 210 -2.83 15.26 -0.48
CA ARG A 210 -4.00 16.08 -0.81
C ARG A 210 -3.89 16.73 -2.18
N THR A 211 -2.72 17.26 -2.52
CA THR A 211 -2.44 17.82 -3.85
C THR A 211 -2.68 16.78 -4.94
N ALA A 212 -2.23 15.55 -4.75
CA ALA A 212 -2.48 14.44 -5.67
C ALA A 212 -3.97 14.15 -5.87
N MET A 213 -4.74 14.08 -4.77
CA MET A 213 -6.18 13.83 -4.83
C MET A 213 -6.93 14.95 -5.56
N ARG A 214 -6.53 16.20 -5.33
CA ARG A 214 -7.14 17.37 -6.00
C ARG A 214 -6.77 17.47 -7.47
N ALA A 215 -5.52 17.17 -7.83
CA ALA A 215 -5.11 17.13 -9.24
C ALA A 215 -5.93 16.13 -10.03
N LEU A 216 -6.13 14.92 -9.48
CA LEU A 216 -6.99 13.91 -10.10
C LEU A 216 -8.44 14.38 -10.20
N ALA A 217 -9.00 14.99 -9.14
CA ALA A 217 -10.37 15.50 -9.17
C ALA A 217 -10.53 16.65 -10.19
N GLY A 218 -9.52 17.51 -10.34
CA GLY A 218 -9.52 18.57 -11.36
C GLY A 218 -9.46 18.02 -12.79
N LEU A 219 -8.64 16.99 -13.00
CA LEU A 219 -8.47 16.38 -14.32
C LEU A 219 -9.73 15.65 -14.82
N PHE A 220 -10.49 15.04 -13.92
CA PHE A 220 -11.66 14.21 -14.26
C PHE A 220 -13.00 14.90 -13.98
N ASP A 221 -13.02 16.23 -13.78
CA ASP A 221 -14.24 17.00 -13.46
C ASP A 221 -14.98 16.45 -12.21
N GLY A 222 -14.22 15.93 -11.25
CA GLY A 222 -14.68 15.34 -10.00
C GLY A 222 -13.80 14.20 -9.55
N PRO A 223 -13.94 13.74 -8.28
CA PRO A 223 -13.11 12.65 -7.76
C PRO A 223 -13.31 11.35 -8.55
N PRO A 224 -12.27 10.80 -9.18
CA PRO A 224 -12.37 9.50 -9.84
C PRO A 224 -12.41 8.37 -8.80
N GLU A 225 -12.96 7.21 -9.19
CA GLU A 225 -12.78 6.00 -8.43
C GLU A 225 -11.28 5.64 -8.37
N LEU A 226 -10.75 5.38 -7.19
CA LEU A 226 -9.33 5.14 -7.01
C LEU A 226 -9.00 4.21 -5.82
N ASN A 227 -7.83 3.63 -5.88
CA ASN A 227 -7.19 2.98 -4.76
C ASN A 227 -5.96 3.79 -4.34
N LEU A 228 -5.81 4.01 -3.04
CA LEU A 228 -4.62 4.56 -2.42
C LEU A 228 -4.07 3.52 -1.44
N TRP A 229 -2.75 3.36 -1.38
CA TRP A 229 -2.12 2.56 -0.33
C TRP A 229 -0.80 3.19 0.13
N VAL A 230 -0.56 3.05 1.42
CA VAL A 230 0.70 3.45 2.04
C VAL A 230 1.68 2.29 1.98
N ARG A 231 2.90 2.59 1.56
CA ARG A 231 4.06 1.72 1.69
C ARG A 231 4.92 2.20 2.84
N THR A 232 4.92 1.45 3.92
CA THR A 232 5.77 1.67 5.09
C THR A 232 6.73 0.49 5.27
N ALA A 233 7.84 0.69 5.97
CA ALA A 233 8.79 -0.38 6.23
C ALA A 233 8.15 -1.54 7.01
N PRO A 234 8.37 -2.80 6.63
CA PRO A 234 8.07 -3.92 7.51
C PRO A 234 8.94 -3.86 8.76
N ARG A 235 8.48 -4.50 9.84
CA ARG A 235 9.22 -4.55 11.10
C ARG A 235 10.62 -5.14 10.88
N GLY A 236 11.64 -4.48 11.47
CA GLY A 236 13.04 -4.92 11.34
C GLY A 236 13.66 -4.68 9.95
N ALA A 237 13.06 -3.84 9.12
CA ALA A 237 13.72 -3.37 7.91
C ALA A 237 14.60 -2.16 8.25
N ASP A 238 15.91 -2.28 8.00
CA ASP A 238 16.89 -1.22 8.28
C ASP A 238 16.90 -0.13 7.21
N ARG A 239 16.45 -0.45 6.01
CA ARG A 239 16.42 0.45 4.84
C ARG A 239 15.07 0.34 4.15
N PHE A 240 14.41 1.45 4.07
CA PHE A 240 13.17 1.63 3.33
C PHE A 240 12.93 3.13 3.15
N HIS A 241 12.15 3.49 2.18
CA HIS A 241 11.71 4.87 1.99
C HIS A 241 10.19 4.81 1.78
N TRP A 242 9.42 5.25 2.79
CA TRP A 242 7.99 5.18 2.68
C TRP A 242 7.46 6.02 1.51
N HIS A 243 6.36 5.62 0.95
CA HIS A 243 5.67 6.36 -0.09
C HIS A 243 4.17 6.04 -0.08
N VAL A 244 3.40 6.87 -0.76
CA VAL A 244 1.97 6.63 -0.99
C VAL A 244 1.75 6.48 -2.49
N ASP A 245 1.17 5.37 -2.88
CA ASP A 245 0.72 5.14 -4.26
C ASP A 245 -0.77 5.42 -4.37
N ILE A 246 -1.17 6.06 -5.48
CA ILE A 246 -2.57 6.39 -5.80
C ILE A 246 -2.82 5.95 -7.23
N ALA A 247 -3.82 5.09 -7.44
CA ALA A 247 -4.15 4.53 -8.74
C ALA A 247 -5.63 4.72 -9.07
N PRO A 248 -5.98 5.66 -9.97
CA PRO A 248 -7.33 5.76 -10.50
C PRO A 248 -7.75 4.47 -11.23
N ARG A 249 -9.01 4.08 -11.07
CA ARG A 249 -9.57 2.87 -11.65
C ARG A 249 -10.10 3.08 -13.07
N LEU A 250 -9.23 3.53 -13.96
CA LEU A 250 -9.55 3.86 -15.36
C LEU A 250 -9.48 2.65 -16.29
N THR A 251 -8.80 1.58 -15.86
CA THR A 251 -8.61 0.36 -16.63
C THR A 251 -8.89 -0.87 -15.77
N ILE A 252 -9.30 -1.94 -16.40
CA ILE A 252 -9.55 -3.24 -15.78
C ILE A 252 -8.45 -4.20 -16.25
N LYS A 253 -7.77 -4.86 -15.30
CA LYS A 253 -6.81 -5.93 -15.62
C LYS A 253 -7.56 -7.09 -16.27
N ALA A 254 -7.08 -7.51 -17.44
CA ALA A 254 -7.65 -8.60 -18.20
C ALA A 254 -6.74 -9.83 -18.21
N GLY A 255 -7.03 -10.78 -19.09
CA GLY A 255 -6.34 -12.08 -19.10
C GLY A 255 -4.84 -12.02 -19.26
N PHE A 256 -4.31 -11.03 -19.99
CA PHE A 256 -2.86 -10.86 -20.13
C PHE A 256 -2.20 -10.48 -18.82
N GLU A 257 -2.67 -9.41 -18.16
CA GLU A 257 -2.11 -8.94 -16.90
C GLU A 257 -2.27 -9.99 -15.79
N LEU A 258 -3.42 -10.63 -15.73
CA LEU A 258 -3.69 -11.67 -14.73
C LEU A 258 -2.85 -12.93 -14.97
N GLY A 259 -2.64 -13.32 -16.22
CA GLY A 259 -1.90 -14.52 -16.60
C GLY A 259 -0.37 -14.37 -16.53
N THR A 260 0.13 -13.16 -16.79
CA THR A 260 1.58 -12.90 -16.88
C THR A 260 2.15 -12.11 -15.69
N GLY A 261 1.30 -11.40 -14.96
CA GLY A 261 1.73 -10.43 -13.94
C GLY A 261 2.39 -9.17 -14.54
N VAL A 262 2.27 -8.95 -15.85
CA VAL A 262 2.78 -7.76 -16.55
C VAL A 262 1.63 -6.78 -16.75
N ASP A 263 1.76 -5.58 -16.22
CA ASP A 263 0.76 -4.52 -16.39
C ASP A 263 0.94 -3.79 -17.73
N ILE A 264 -0.16 -3.47 -18.41
CA ILE A 264 -0.17 -2.65 -19.62
C ILE A 264 -0.67 -1.26 -19.25
N ASN A 265 0.20 -0.26 -19.36
CA ASN A 265 -0.20 1.14 -19.26
C ASN A 265 -0.27 1.76 -20.66
N VAL A 266 -1.45 2.16 -21.06
CA VAL A 266 -1.71 2.77 -22.38
C VAL A 266 -1.49 4.28 -22.40
N TYR A 267 -1.19 4.90 -21.26
CA TYR A 267 -0.99 6.35 -21.14
C TYR A 267 0.39 6.65 -20.54
N PRO A 268 1.30 7.27 -21.32
CA PRO A 268 2.68 7.52 -20.85
C PRO A 268 2.70 8.39 -19.59
N PRO A 269 3.52 8.06 -18.58
CA PRO A 269 3.59 8.83 -17.32
C PRO A 269 4.08 10.27 -17.53
N GLU A 270 4.88 10.54 -18.54
CA GLU A 270 5.33 11.90 -18.91
C GLU A 270 4.15 12.76 -19.35
N ARG A 271 3.23 12.19 -20.11
CA ARG A 271 2.01 12.88 -20.54
C ARG A 271 1.03 13.05 -19.38
N ALA A 272 0.84 11.99 -18.59
CA ALA A 272 -0.01 12.04 -17.40
C ALA A 272 0.43 13.14 -16.43
N SER A 273 1.74 13.29 -16.22
CA SER A 273 2.26 14.34 -15.34
C SER A 273 2.05 15.74 -15.92
N ALA A 274 2.14 15.90 -17.26
CA ALA A 274 1.89 17.18 -17.91
C ALA A 274 0.43 17.60 -17.74
N ASP A 275 -0.51 16.68 -18.03
CA ASP A 275 -1.95 16.96 -17.89
C ASP A 275 -2.34 17.27 -16.43
N LEU A 276 -1.76 16.56 -15.46
CA LEU A 276 -2.01 16.79 -14.03
C LEU A 276 -1.47 18.14 -13.53
N ARG A 277 -0.32 18.61 -14.08
CA ARG A 277 0.19 19.95 -13.75
C ARG A 277 -0.72 21.08 -14.20
N GLU A 278 -1.48 20.88 -15.27
CA GLU A 278 -2.47 21.87 -15.74
C GLU A 278 -3.69 22.02 -14.79
N CYS A 279 -3.86 21.05 -13.87
CA CYS A 279 -4.96 21.03 -12.88
C CYS A 279 -4.55 21.53 -11.49
N LEU A 280 -3.29 21.97 -11.29
CA LEU A 280 -2.76 22.53 -10.04
C LEU A 280 -2.73 24.05 -10.09
#